data_511c4cd9ff77fb81691e4a1053764edd
#
_entry.id   511c4cd9ff77fb81691e4a1053764edd
#
_cell.length_a   1.000
_cell.length_b   1.000
_cell.length_c   1.000
_cell.angle_alpha   90.00
_cell.angle_beta   90.00
_cell.angle_gamma   90.00
#
_symmetry.space_group_name_H-M   'P 1'
#
loop_
_entity.id
_entity.type
_entity.pdbx_description
1 polymer ?
#
loop_
_entity_poly.entity_id
_entity_poly.type
_entity_poly.pdbx_seq_one_letter_code
_entity_poly.pdbx_strand_id
1 'polypeptide(L)'
;MDNTRKEIPLLIRPAASEDISDIAYLEEITFPIPWSLESIRHDVEENELATVIVAEWNGSFAGYMDVWQIAGEGQLNNIAVAPEYRGRGIGRKMMDYMIRWLTQDDNEEFSLEVRESNAPAIHLYEKLGFEVIGRREKYYIDNGEDALLMRKNLK
;
A
#
# COMPACT_ATOMS: atom_id res chain seq x y z
N MET A 1 -25.56 -6.30 -29.90
CA MET A 1 -24.91 -5.73 -28.73
C MET A 1 -23.47 -6.17 -28.66
N ASP A 2 -22.64 -5.26 -28.66
CA ASP A 2 -21.23 -5.57 -28.67
C ASP A 2 -20.67 -5.63 -27.24
N ASN A 3 -20.27 -6.80 -26.79
CA ASN A 3 -19.68 -7.03 -25.50
C ASN A 3 -18.20 -7.34 -25.60
N THR A 4 -17.59 -6.96 -26.71
CA THR A 4 -16.16 -7.19 -26.88
C THR A 4 -15.34 -6.27 -25.98
N ARG A 5 -15.92 -5.18 -25.51
CA ARG A 5 -15.23 -4.33 -24.55
C ARG A 5 -15.10 -5.08 -23.23
N LYS A 6 -13.89 -5.49 -22.96
CA LYS A 6 -13.57 -6.11 -21.67
C LYS A 6 -13.60 -5.02 -20.60
N GLU A 7 -14.45 -5.19 -19.63
CA GLU A 7 -14.38 -4.36 -18.46
C GLU A 7 -13.08 -4.70 -17.72
N ILE A 8 -12.37 -3.66 -17.31
CA ILE A 8 -11.22 -3.86 -16.44
C ILE A 8 -11.80 -4.21 -15.08
N PRO A 9 -11.54 -5.43 -14.56
CA PRO A 9 -12.17 -5.82 -13.29
C PRO A 9 -11.65 -5.04 -12.10
N LEU A 10 -10.47 -4.43 -12.23
CA LEU A 10 -9.82 -3.73 -11.14
C LEU A 10 -10.15 -2.25 -11.16
N LEU A 11 -10.64 -1.74 -10.04
CA LEU A 11 -10.84 -0.32 -9.79
C LEU A 11 -10.00 0.08 -8.58
N ILE A 12 -9.22 1.16 -8.71
CA ILE A 12 -8.49 1.73 -7.58
C ILE A 12 -9.05 3.13 -7.34
N ARG A 13 -9.37 3.43 -6.09
CA ARG A 13 -10.02 4.67 -5.71
C ARG A 13 -9.61 5.10 -4.30
N PRO A 14 -9.80 6.38 -3.94
CA PRO A 14 -9.64 6.78 -2.54
C PRO A 14 -10.59 5.99 -1.63
N ALA A 15 -10.12 5.71 -0.42
CA ALA A 15 -10.94 5.03 0.57
C ALA A 15 -12.03 5.97 1.10
N ALA A 16 -13.16 5.37 1.48
CA ALA A 16 -14.27 6.06 2.11
C ALA A 16 -14.55 5.42 3.47
N SER A 17 -15.38 6.07 4.28
CA SER A 17 -15.70 5.56 5.62
C SER A 17 -16.25 4.14 5.62
N GLU A 18 -17.03 3.77 4.61
CA GLU A 18 -17.57 2.43 4.48
C GLU A 18 -16.52 1.36 4.20
N ASP A 19 -15.29 1.74 3.85
CA ASP A 19 -14.21 0.78 3.61
C ASP A 19 -13.46 0.40 4.89
N ILE A 20 -13.64 1.15 5.97
CA ILE A 20 -12.85 1.00 7.20
C ILE A 20 -12.94 -0.42 7.77
N SER A 21 -14.13 -0.99 7.82
CA SER A 21 -14.28 -2.34 8.38
C SER A 21 -13.59 -3.42 7.54
N ASP A 22 -13.62 -3.29 6.22
CA ASP A 22 -12.92 -4.22 5.33
C ASP A 22 -11.40 -4.09 5.47
N ILE A 23 -10.91 -2.86 5.58
CA ILE A 23 -9.48 -2.62 5.81
C ILE A 23 -9.05 -3.24 7.14
N ALA A 24 -9.81 -3.01 8.20
CA ALA A 24 -9.51 -3.55 9.52
C ALA A 24 -9.48 -5.07 9.53
N TYR A 25 -10.44 -5.70 8.85
CA TYR A 25 -10.46 -7.14 8.74
C TYR A 25 -9.23 -7.68 8.00
N LEU A 26 -8.86 -7.04 6.88
CA LEU A 26 -7.69 -7.45 6.11
C LEU A 26 -6.40 -7.29 6.93
N GLU A 27 -6.29 -6.22 7.72
CA GLU A 27 -5.18 -6.03 8.64
C GLU A 27 -5.04 -7.19 9.61
N GLU A 28 -6.16 -7.58 10.23
CA GLU A 28 -6.15 -8.68 11.22
C GLU A 28 -5.69 -10.00 10.64
N ILE A 29 -6.15 -10.33 9.44
CA ILE A 29 -5.79 -11.62 8.84
C ILE A 29 -4.43 -11.62 8.16
N THR A 30 -3.83 -10.45 7.95
CA THR A 30 -2.58 -10.32 7.19
C THR A 30 -1.35 -10.14 8.08
N PHE A 31 -1.47 -9.34 9.13
CA PHE A 31 -0.30 -8.90 9.91
C PHE A 31 -0.32 -9.44 11.34
N PRO A 32 0.86 -9.82 11.86
CA PRO A 32 0.95 -10.29 13.26
C PRO A 32 0.55 -9.21 14.26
N ILE A 33 0.83 -7.95 13.95
CA ILE A 33 0.49 -6.80 14.79
C ILE A 33 -0.31 -5.84 13.92
N PRO A 34 -1.63 -6.06 13.80
CA PRO A 34 -2.46 -5.24 12.92
C PRO A 34 -2.70 -3.86 13.51
N TRP A 35 -2.94 -2.88 12.62
CA TRP A 35 -3.39 -1.57 13.03
C TRP A 35 -4.78 -1.71 13.65
N SER A 36 -5.06 -0.88 14.66
CA SER A 36 -6.37 -0.83 15.28
C SER A 36 -7.40 -0.21 14.34
N LEU A 37 -8.66 -0.56 14.56
CA LEU A 37 -9.77 0.06 13.85
C LEU A 37 -9.73 1.59 13.97
N GLU A 38 -9.39 2.09 15.15
CA GLU A 38 -9.31 3.52 15.40
C GLU A 38 -8.19 4.19 14.61
N SER A 39 -7.02 3.55 14.47
CA SER A 39 -5.93 4.09 13.66
C SER A 39 -6.31 4.15 12.18
N ILE A 40 -6.98 3.13 11.68
CA ILE A 40 -7.46 3.08 10.30
C ILE A 40 -8.51 4.17 10.07
N ARG A 41 -9.47 4.29 10.99
CA ARG A 41 -10.50 5.32 10.92
C ARG A 41 -9.87 6.72 10.89
N HIS A 42 -8.88 6.96 11.74
CA HIS A 42 -8.20 8.24 11.79
C HIS A 42 -7.57 8.59 10.45
N ASP A 43 -6.86 7.66 9.84
CA ASP A 43 -6.20 7.90 8.55
C ASP A 43 -7.20 8.11 7.41
N VAL A 44 -8.31 7.38 7.43
CA VAL A 44 -9.34 7.53 6.37
C VAL A 44 -10.13 8.82 6.52
N GLU A 45 -10.49 9.18 7.75
CA GLU A 45 -11.46 10.25 7.99
C GLU A 45 -10.87 11.58 8.44
N GLU A 46 -9.73 11.56 9.13
CA GLU A 46 -9.26 12.76 9.84
C GLU A 46 -7.83 13.17 9.49
N ASN A 47 -6.97 12.24 9.13
CA ASN A 47 -5.55 12.54 8.96
C ASN A 47 -5.28 13.16 7.59
N GLU A 48 -5.03 14.46 7.56
CA GLU A 48 -4.76 15.20 6.32
C GLU A 48 -3.46 14.78 5.63
N LEU A 49 -2.54 14.16 6.37
CA LEU A 49 -1.29 13.65 5.78
C LEU A 49 -1.50 12.32 5.06
N ALA A 50 -2.57 11.62 5.35
CA ALA A 50 -2.80 10.27 4.84
C ALA A 50 -3.55 10.29 3.52
N THR A 51 -3.05 9.48 2.58
CA THR A 51 -3.76 9.12 1.36
C THR A 51 -4.00 7.63 1.44
N VAL A 52 -5.27 7.25 1.63
CA VAL A 52 -5.65 5.84 1.71
C VAL A 52 -6.43 5.48 0.46
N ILE A 53 -6.01 4.43 -0.23
CA ILE A 53 -6.71 3.95 -1.43
C ILE A 53 -7.18 2.52 -1.23
N VAL A 54 -8.22 2.16 -1.97
CA VAL A 54 -8.81 0.83 -1.95
C VAL A 54 -8.81 0.27 -3.37
N ALA A 55 -8.52 -1.01 -3.49
CA ALA A 55 -8.66 -1.75 -4.73
C ALA A 55 -9.93 -2.60 -4.67
N GLU A 56 -10.72 -2.56 -5.74
CA GLU A 56 -11.89 -3.43 -5.90
C GLU A 56 -11.67 -4.34 -7.11
N TRP A 57 -12.07 -5.59 -6.96
CA TRP A 57 -12.06 -6.55 -8.05
C TRP A 57 -13.50 -6.97 -8.33
N ASN A 58 -14.00 -6.60 -9.50
CA ASN A 58 -15.42 -6.83 -9.88
C ASN A 58 -16.39 -6.32 -8.79
N GLY A 59 -16.09 -5.15 -8.23
CA GLY A 59 -16.94 -4.52 -7.24
C GLY A 59 -16.74 -4.99 -5.80
N SER A 60 -15.84 -5.96 -5.56
CA SER A 60 -15.57 -6.46 -4.21
C SER A 60 -14.24 -5.92 -3.68
N PHE A 61 -14.20 -5.64 -2.40
CA PHE A 61 -12.97 -5.16 -1.76
C PHE A 61 -11.85 -6.19 -1.93
N ALA A 62 -10.73 -5.77 -2.49
CA ALA A 62 -9.61 -6.67 -2.78
C ALA A 62 -8.30 -6.26 -2.08
N GLY A 63 -8.19 -5.03 -1.64
CA GLY A 63 -6.97 -4.58 -1.00
C GLY A 63 -6.99 -3.10 -0.66
N TYR A 64 -5.94 -2.65 0.02
CA TYR A 64 -5.81 -1.24 0.37
C TYR A 64 -4.34 -0.84 0.49
N MET A 65 -4.10 0.47 0.51
CA MET A 65 -2.79 1.04 0.75
C MET A 65 -2.95 2.34 1.53
N ASP A 66 -2.06 2.57 2.48
CA ASP A 66 -2.02 3.79 3.28
C ASP A 66 -0.64 4.43 3.13
N VAL A 67 -0.61 5.68 2.67
CA VAL A 67 0.61 6.45 2.45
C VAL A 67 0.46 7.81 3.13
N TRP A 68 1.49 8.24 3.84
CA TRP A 68 1.55 9.60 4.38
C TRP A 68 2.42 10.46 3.48
N GLN A 69 2.01 11.71 3.27
CA GLN A 69 2.78 12.69 2.54
C GLN A 69 3.32 13.72 3.53
N ILE A 70 4.65 13.76 3.68
CA ILE A 70 5.30 14.64 4.65
C ILE A 70 6.48 15.30 3.95
N ALA A 71 6.47 16.64 3.88
CA ALA A 71 7.61 17.44 3.40
C ALA A 71 8.16 16.98 2.05
N GLY A 72 7.28 16.69 1.11
CA GLY A 72 7.68 16.30 -0.26
C GLY A 72 8.04 14.83 -0.39
N GLU A 73 7.77 14.01 0.62
CA GLU A 73 8.05 12.60 0.61
C GLU A 73 6.77 11.80 0.89
N GLY A 74 6.47 10.82 0.04
CA GLY A 74 5.47 9.82 0.35
C GLY A 74 6.11 8.71 1.18
N GLN A 75 5.43 8.28 2.23
CA GLN A 75 5.87 7.18 3.09
C GLN A 75 4.81 6.09 3.08
N LEU A 76 5.15 4.93 2.57
CA LEU A 76 4.24 3.79 2.59
C LEU A 76 4.15 3.25 4.01
N ASN A 77 2.96 3.34 4.60
CA ASN A 77 2.72 2.83 5.94
C ASN A 77 2.23 1.39 5.90
N ASN A 78 1.35 1.08 4.95
CA ASN A 78 0.85 -0.27 4.83
C ASN A 78 0.28 -0.54 3.45
N ILE A 79 0.34 -1.80 3.02
CA ILE A 79 -0.28 -2.29 1.79
C ILE A 79 -0.65 -3.76 2.00
N ALA A 80 -1.85 -4.13 1.61
CA ALA A 80 -2.28 -5.52 1.68
C ALA A 80 -3.28 -5.84 0.58
N VAL A 81 -3.21 -7.07 0.09
CA VAL A 81 -4.17 -7.63 -0.88
C VAL A 81 -4.85 -8.82 -0.21
N ALA A 82 -6.17 -8.89 -0.33
CA ALA A 82 -6.93 -9.98 0.26
C ALA A 82 -6.48 -11.32 -0.34
N PRO A 83 -6.40 -12.38 0.48
CA PRO A 83 -5.82 -13.67 0.03
C PRO A 83 -6.44 -14.22 -1.25
N GLU A 84 -7.76 -14.10 -1.39
CA GLU A 84 -8.47 -14.64 -2.57
C GLU A 84 -8.17 -13.87 -3.86
N TYR A 85 -7.57 -12.68 -3.76
CA TYR A 85 -7.25 -11.86 -4.92
C TYR A 85 -5.74 -11.76 -5.20
N ARG A 86 -4.91 -12.45 -4.45
CA ARG A 86 -3.47 -12.42 -4.66
C ARG A 86 -3.08 -13.08 -5.99
N GLY A 87 -1.91 -12.70 -6.51
CA GLY A 87 -1.40 -13.25 -7.76
C GLY A 87 -2.03 -12.64 -9.01
N ARG A 88 -2.75 -11.54 -8.89
CA ARG A 88 -3.42 -10.86 -10.01
C ARG A 88 -2.82 -9.51 -10.36
N GLY A 89 -1.68 -9.16 -9.73
CA GLY A 89 -1.02 -7.89 -9.98
C GLY A 89 -1.64 -6.69 -9.30
N ILE A 90 -2.53 -6.89 -8.33
CA ILE A 90 -3.25 -5.78 -7.66
C ILE A 90 -2.29 -4.92 -6.87
N GLY A 91 -1.36 -5.52 -6.13
CA GLY A 91 -0.36 -4.78 -5.36
C GLY A 91 0.47 -3.86 -6.25
N ARG A 92 0.93 -4.38 -7.38
CA ARG A 92 1.67 -3.58 -8.34
C ARG A 92 0.84 -2.44 -8.89
N LYS A 93 -0.42 -2.69 -9.23
CA LYS A 93 -1.32 -1.64 -9.75
C LYS A 93 -1.59 -0.56 -8.72
N MET A 94 -1.73 -0.94 -7.45
CA MET A 94 -1.87 0.05 -6.38
C MET A 94 -0.61 0.90 -6.24
N MET A 95 0.56 0.28 -6.33
CA MET A 95 1.83 1.01 -6.28
C MET A 95 1.95 1.97 -7.47
N ASP A 96 1.63 1.51 -8.69
CA ASP A 96 1.65 2.38 -9.87
C ASP A 96 0.71 3.58 -9.71
N TYR A 97 -0.48 3.35 -9.19
CA TYR A 97 -1.45 4.40 -8.92
C TYR A 97 -0.88 5.43 -7.94
N MET A 98 -0.29 4.94 -6.85
CA MET A 98 0.25 5.82 -5.81
C MET A 98 1.47 6.59 -6.30
N ILE A 99 2.33 5.97 -7.09
CA ILE A 99 3.48 6.66 -7.68
C ILE A 99 3.02 7.83 -8.53
N ARG A 100 2.00 7.64 -9.36
CA ARG A 100 1.44 8.74 -10.17
C ARG A 100 0.81 9.82 -9.29
N TRP A 101 0.04 9.41 -8.28
CA TRP A 101 -0.59 10.34 -7.33
C TRP A 101 0.45 11.23 -6.65
N LEU A 102 1.49 10.61 -6.10
CA LEU A 102 2.55 11.33 -5.40
C LEU A 102 3.33 12.26 -6.34
N THR A 103 3.59 11.82 -7.56
CA THR A 103 4.30 12.61 -8.56
C THR A 103 3.49 13.85 -8.95
N GLN A 104 2.19 13.68 -9.16
CA GLN A 104 1.29 14.79 -9.50
C GLN A 104 1.15 15.78 -8.35
N ASP A 105 1.33 15.31 -7.13
CA ASP A 105 1.22 16.13 -5.91
C ASP A 105 2.58 16.69 -5.47
N ASP A 106 3.52 16.76 -6.41
CA ASP A 106 4.84 17.36 -6.27
C ASP A 106 5.75 16.72 -5.22
N ASN A 107 5.53 15.46 -4.88
CA ASN A 107 6.47 14.77 -4.03
C ASN A 107 7.73 14.40 -4.82
N GLU A 108 8.87 14.42 -4.15
CA GLU A 108 10.16 14.13 -4.76
C GLU A 108 10.59 12.68 -4.57
N GLU A 109 10.11 12.05 -3.51
CA GLU A 109 10.54 10.74 -3.11
C GLU A 109 9.38 9.91 -2.59
N PHE A 110 9.50 8.59 -2.72
CA PHE A 110 8.58 7.63 -2.13
C PHE A 110 9.43 6.59 -1.39
N SER A 111 9.22 6.46 -0.08
CA SER A 111 10.00 5.55 0.75
C SER A 111 9.11 4.54 1.45
N LEU A 112 9.72 3.41 1.81
CA LEU A 112 9.02 2.34 2.51
C LEU A 112 10.01 1.55 3.36
N GLU A 113 9.45 0.77 4.28
CA GLU A 113 10.18 -0.22 5.06
C GLU A 113 9.59 -1.58 4.74
N VAL A 114 10.44 -2.59 4.59
CA VAL A 114 9.99 -3.94 4.26
C VAL A 114 10.83 -4.94 5.05
N ARG A 115 10.19 -6.04 5.51
CA ARG A 115 10.92 -7.11 6.18
C ARG A 115 11.97 -7.68 5.26
N GLU A 116 13.16 -7.89 5.81
CA GLU A 116 14.28 -8.47 5.08
C GLU A 116 13.91 -9.81 4.42
N SER A 117 13.06 -10.59 5.08
CA SER A 117 12.63 -11.91 4.58
C SER A 117 11.56 -11.86 3.51
N ASN A 118 10.96 -10.69 3.27
CA ASN A 118 9.85 -10.58 2.30
C ASN A 118 10.38 -10.41 0.88
N ALA A 119 10.95 -11.48 0.34
CA ALA A 119 11.56 -11.46 -0.98
C ALA A 119 10.60 -11.06 -2.11
N PRO A 120 9.34 -11.53 -2.14
CA PRO A 120 8.41 -11.10 -3.20
C PRO A 120 8.15 -9.59 -3.18
N ALA A 121 7.99 -8.99 -2.02
CA ALA A 121 7.76 -7.55 -1.92
C ALA A 121 9.00 -6.76 -2.33
N ILE A 122 10.18 -7.16 -1.85
CA ILE A 122 11.44 -6.51 -2.22
C ILE A 122 11.61 -6.53 -3.73
N HIS A 123 11.37 -7.68 -4.35
CA HIS A 123 11.49 -7.85 -5.79
C HIS A 123 10.53 -6.93 -6.56
N LEU A 124 9.29 -6.83 -6.08
CA LEU A 124 8.30 -5.91 -6.66
C LEU A 124 8.79 -4.46 -6.58
N TYR A 125 9.26 -4.05 -5.41
CA TYR A 125 9.70 -2.67 -5.21
C TYR A 125 10.93 -2.36 -6.07
N GLU A 126 11.87 -3.29 -6.17
CA GLU A 126 13.02 -3.11 -7.05
C GLU A 126 12.60 -2.93 -8.52
N LYS A 127 11.64 -3.71 -8.98
CA LYS A 127 11.10 -3.56 -10.34
C LYS A 127 10.45 -2.21 -10.58
N LEU A 128 9.91 -1.61 -9.52
CA LEU A 128 9.29 -0.29 -9.61
C LEU A 128 10.29 0.86 -9.48
N GLY A 129 11.57 0.53 -9.30
CA GLY A 129 12.63 1.53 -9.22
C GLY A 129 13.04 1.94 -7.82
N PHE A 130 12.59 1.22 -6.80
CA PHE A 130 13.05 1.45 -5.44
C PHE A 130 14.42 0.84 -5.23
N GLU A 131 15.24 1.49 -4.42
CA GLU A 131 16.57 1.03 -4.07
C GLU A 131 16.70 0.95 -2.56
N VAL A 132 17.47 -0.02 -2.07
CA VAL A 132 17.77 -0.14 -0.64
C VAL A 132 18.71 1.00 -0.26
N ILE A 133 18.32 1.81 0.72
CA ILE A 133 19.13 2.94 1.20
C ILE A 133 19.57 2.77 2.65
N GLY A 134 19.09 1.75 3.34
CA GLY A 134 19.44 1.55 4.74
C GLY A 134 18.77 0.33 5.33
N ARG A 135 19.01 0.15 6.60
CA ARG A 135 18.50 -0.99 7.36
C ARG A 135 18.22 -0.53 8.79
N ARG A 136 17.07 -0.98 9.34
CA ARG A 136 16.77 -0.84 10.77
C ARG A 136 16.90 -2.20 11.41
N GLU A 137 17.91 -2.38 12.25
CA GLU A 137 18.16 -3.67 12.90
C GLU A 137 17.06 -3.95 13.94
N LYS A 138 16.60 -5.20 14.00
CA LYS A 138 15.63 -5.68 15.00
C LYS A 138 14.38 -4.79 15.09
N TYR A 139 13.92 -4.33 13.93
CA TYR A 139 12.81 -3.37 13.87
C TYR A 139 11.46 -4.01 14.19
N TYR A 140 11.23 -5.22 13.70
CA TYR A 140 9.94 -5.90 13.89
C TYR A 140 9.93 -6.65 15.22
N ILE A 141 9.03 -6.23 16.11
CA ILE A 141 9.01 -6.74 17.48
C ILE A 141 8.48 -8.16 17.62
N ASP A 142 7.77 -8.67 16.60
CA ASP A 142 7.21 -10.01 16.64
C ASP A 142 8.30 -11.09 16.54
N ASN A 143 9.35 -10.87 15.75
CA ASN A 143 10.40 -11.87 15.58
C ASN A 143 11.83 -11.28 15.56
N GLY A 144 11.96 -9.98 15.81
CA GLY A 144 13.27 -9.32 15.83
C GLY A 144 13.90 -9.15 14.46
N GLU A 145 13.14 -9.32 13.41
CA GLU A 145 13.64 -9.20 12.04
C GLU A 145 14.01 -7.77 11.69
N ASP A 146 15.04 -7.61 10.83
CA ASP A 146 15.42 -6.29 10.32
C ASP A 146 14.43 -5.79 9.29
N ALA A 147 14.32 -4.46 9.19
CA ALA A 147 13.63 -3.80 8.07
C ALA A 147 14.65 -3.25 7.10
N LEU A 148 14.40 -3.44 5.82
CA LEU A 148 15.13 -2.71 4.78
C LEU A 148 14.40 -1.42 4.49
N LEU A 149 15.15 -0.33 4.39
CA LEU A 149 14.62 0.96 3.95
C LEU A 149 14.83 1.07 2.46
N MET A 150 13.77 1.33 1.73
CA MET A 150 13.84 1.47 0.28
C MET A 150 13.25 2.81 -0.14
N ARG A 151 13.79 3.39 -1.20
CA ARG A 151 13.37 4.70 -1.70
C ARG A 151 13.39 4.73 -3.21
N LYS A 152 12.40 5.42 -3.77
CA LYS A 152 12.31 5.72 -5.19
C LYS A 152 12.29 7.24 -5.38
N ASN A 153 13.12 7.74 -6.30
CA ASN A 153 13.02 9.13 -6.75
C ASN A 153 11.84 9.27 -7.69
N LEU A 154 11.06 10.33 -7.49
CA LEU A 154 9.88 10.62 -8.31
C LEU A 154 10.13 11.73 -9.33
N LYS A 155 11.29 12.36 -9.25
CA LYS A 155 11.68 13.44 -10.17
C LYS A 155 12.92 13.12 -10.99
#